data_34f6f3b90b482cc7412d9785f795d9bd
#
_entry.id   34f6f3b90b482cc7412d9785f795d9bd
#
_cell.length_a   1.000
_cell.length_b   1.000
_cell.length_c   1.000
_cell.angle_alpha   90.00
_cell.angle_beta   90.00
_cell.angle_gamma   90.00
#
_symmetry.space_group_name_H-M   'P 1'
#
loop_
_entity.id
_entity.type
_entity.pdbx_description
1 polymer ?
#
loop_
_entity_poly.entity_id
_entity_poly.type
_entity_poly.pdbx_seq_one_letter_code
_entity_poly.pdbx_strand_id
1 'polypeptide(L)' 'ARGHGLAKGLIRAVARSAVEQGFHQIDLDVRETQTAAIALYEAEGFKRWGIKERYAYTHGRYVRGFYYTKDLKPHGKWRR' A
#
# COMPACT_ATOMS: atom_id res chain seq x y z
N ALA A 1 4.28 -13.17 15.34
CA ALA A 1 3.91 -12.48 14.96
C ALA A 1 4.35 -11.12 15.31
N ARG A 2 5.43 -10.81 15.73
CA ARG A 2 5.84 -9.68 16.01
C ARG A 2 5.78 -8.75 14.94
N GLY A 3 6.24 -8.72 13.92
CA GLY A 3 6.25 -7.69 12.92
C GLY A 3 4.94 -7.47 12.23
N HIS A 4 4.22 -8.55 11.97
CA HIS A 4 3.00 -8.45 11.21
C HIS A 4 1.89 -7.70 11.93
N GLY A 5 1.78 -7.90 13.20
CA GLY A 5 0.75 -7.21 13.96
C GLY A 5 0.98 -5.72 14.00
N LEU A 6 2.23 -5.32 14.18
CA LEU A 6 2.55 -3.92 14.22
C LEU A 6 2.35 -3.24 12.88
N ALA A 7 2.77 -3.88 11.81
CA ALA A 7 2.64 -3.29 10.49
C ALA A 7 1.18 -3.13 10.09
N LYS A 8 0.35 -4.13 10.40
CA LYS A 8 -1.05 -4.06 10.10
C LYS A 8 -1.70 -2.90 10.87
N GLY A 9 -1.33 -2.77 12.14
CA GLY A 9 -1.87 -1.70 12.96
C GLY A 9 -1.50 -0.33 12.43
N LEU A 10 -0.26 -0.19 11.95
CA LEU A 10 0.18 1.07 11.41
C LEU A 10 -0.57 1.42 10.15
N ILE A 11 -0.73 0.47 9.26
CA ILE A 11 -1.45 0.73 8.01
C ILE A 11 -2.89 1.13 8.29
N ARG A 12 -3.52 0.47 9.24
CA ARG A 12 -4.90 0.82 9.59
C ARG A 12 -5.00 2.18 10.24
N ALA A 13 -4.01 2.54 11.05
CA ALA A 13 -4.00 3.86 11.69
C ALA A 13 -3.82 4.96 10.64
N VAL A 14 -2.93 4.73 9.67
CA VAL A 14 -2.72 5.70 8.60
C VAL A 14 -4.00 5.86 7.78
N ALA A 15 -4.66 4.76 7.46
CA ALA A 15 -5.89 4.82 6.69
C ALA A 15 -6.98 5.59 7.44
N ARG A 16 -7.09 5.33 8.74
CA ARG A 16 -8.09 6.03 9.54
C ARG A 16 -7.79 7.52 9.59
N SER A 17 -6.52 7.88 9.78
CA SER A 17 -6.13 9.27 9.80
C SER A 17 -6.41 9.95 8.47
N ALA A 18 -6.13 9.26 7.38
CA ALA A 18 -6.38 9.81 6.05
C ALA A 18 -7.86 10.08 5.83
N VAL A 19 -8.70 9.16 6.27
CA VAL A 19 -10.14 9.35 6.16
C VAL A 19 -10.57 10.57 6.96
N GLU A 20 -10.05 10.71 8.18
CA GLU A 20 -10.40 11.83 9.01
C GLU A 20 -9.96 13.16 8.42
N GLN A 21 -8.91 13.14 7.64
CA GLN A 21 -8.43 14.36 7.01
C GLN A 21 -9.06 14.60 5.63
N GLY A 22 -9.95 13.76 5.23
CA GLY A 22 -10.67 13.96 3.98
C GLY A 22 -10.02 13.42 2.72
N PHE A 23 -9.00 12.60 2.85
CA PHE A 23 -8.36 12.01 1.69
C PHE A 23 -9.23 10.88 1.16
N HIS A 24 -9.22 10.69 -0.14
CA HIS A 24 -10.04 9.66 -0.78
C HIS A 24 -9.28 8.42 -1.15
N GLN A 25 -7.98 8.45 -1.10
CA GLN A 25 -7.19 7.27 -1.44
C GLN A 25 -5.79 7.36 -0.87
N ILE A 26 -5.12 6.22 -0.80
CA ILE A 26 -3.73 6.14 -0.40
C ILE A 26 -3.00 5.40 -1.50
N ASP A 27 -1.89 5.96 -1.96
CA ASP A 27 -1.06 5.31 -2.96
C ASP A 27 0.27 4.94 -2.35
N LEU A 28 0.84 3.84 -2.78
CA LEU A 28 2.18 3.46 -2.36
C LEU A 28 2.84 2.61 -3.43
N ASP A 29 4.14 2.41 -3.28
CA ASP A 29 4.86 1.55 -4.19
C ASP A 29 5.79 0.67 -3.36
N VAL A 30 6.15 -0.48 -3.92
CA VAL A 30 6.91 -1.48 -3.20
C VAL A 30 7.70 -2.33 -4.18
N ARG A 31 8.91 -2.75 -3.78
CA ARG A 31 9.70 -3.62 -4.63
C ARG A 31 9.11 -5.00 -4.66
N GLU A 32 9.24 -5.67 -5.80
CA GLU A 32 8.71 -7.03 -5.94
C GLU A 32 9.32 -8.01 -4.94
N THR A 33 10.49 -7.71 -4.41
CA THR A 33 11.14 -8.59 -3.45
C THR A 33 10.56 -8.48 -2.05
N GLN A 34 9.74 -7.48 -1.79
CA GLN A 34 9.14 -7.28 -0.48
C GLN A 34 7.86 -8.07 -0.38
N THR A 35 7.98 -9.38 -0.40
CA THR A 35 6.79 -10.23 -0.49
C THR A 35 5.88 -10.14 0.73
N ALA A 36 6.45 -9.97 1.91
CA ALA A 36 5.62 -9.83 3.11
C ALA A 36 4.83 -8.53 3.08
N ALA A 37 5.45 -7.45 2.61
CA ALA A 37 4.76 -6.18 2.52
C ALA A 37 3.64 -6.24 1.49
N ILE A 38 3.94 -6.87 0.35
CA ILE A 38 2.94 -7.02 -0.70
C ILE A 38 1.72 -7.79 -0.17
N ALA A 39 1.98 -8.89 0.53
CA ALA A 39 0.88 -9.68 1.08
C ALA A 39 0.05 -8.86 2.07
N LEU A 40 0.73 -8.05 2.88
CA LEU A 40 0.04 -7.22 3.86
C LEU A 40 -0.84 -6.18 3.16
N TYR A 41 -0.28 -5.49 2.16
CA TYR A 41 -1.05 -4.46 1.46
C TYR A 41 -2.27 -5.07 0.79
N GLU A 42 -2.09 -6.21 0.13
CA GLU A 42 -3.22 -6.84 -0.55
C GLU A 42 -4.28 -7.31 0.45
N ALA A 43 -3.84 -7.81 1.61
CA ALA A 43 -4.78 -8.22 2.63
C ALA A 43 -5.54 -7.03 3.21
N GLU A 44 -4.94 -5.86 3.20
CA GLU A 44 -5.59 -4.66 3.71
C GLU A 44 -6.36 -3.89 2.65
N GLY A 45 -6.54 -4.48 1.50
CA GLY A 45 -7.40 -3.89 0.49
C GLY A 45 -6.74 -3.02 -0.56
N PHE A 46 -5.41 -2.97 -0.56
CA PHE A 46 -4.72 -2.23 -1.60
C PHE A 46 -4.74 -3.06 -2.88
N LYS A 47 -4.86 -2.38 -4.01
CA LYS A 47 -4.88 -3.05 -5.29
C LYS A 47 -3.74 -2.58 -6.16
N ARG A 48 -3.10 -3.53 -6.83
CA ARG A 48 -1.99 -3.21 -7.72
C ARG A 48 -2.56 -2.62 -9.00
N TRP A 49 -2.02 -1.50 -9.43
CA TRP A 49 -2.47 -0.88 -10.64
C TRP A 49 -1.35 -0.60 -11.64
N GLY A 50 -0.12 -0.79 -11.25
CA GLY A 50 0.98 -0.55 -12.16
C GLY A 50 2.23 -1.29 -11.79
N ILE A 51 3.12 -1.48 -12.76
CA ILE A 51 4.37 -2.16 -12.59
C ILE A 51 5.46 -1.35 -13.28
N LYS A 52 6.58 -1.13 -12.58
CA LYS A 52 7.70 -0.46 -13.19
C LYS A 52 8.82 -1.48 -13.28
N GLU A 53 9.20 -1.82 -14.52
CA GLU A 53 10.20 -2.86 -14.74
C GLU A 53 11.57 -2.56 -14.15
N ARG A 54 12.02 -1.33 -14.23
CA ARG A 54 13.32 -0.96 -13.68
C ARG A 54 13.14 -0.03 -12.51
N TYR A 55 12.46 -0.53 -11.50
CA TYR A 55 12.16 0.26 -10.33
C TYR A 55 13.40 0.52 -9.48
N ALA A 56 14.27 -0.46 -9.35
CA ALA A 56 15.47 -0.33 -8.55
C ALA A 56 16.56 -1.22 -9.11
N TYR A 57 17.81 -0.89 -8.83
CA TYR A 57 18.92 -1.68 -9.28
C TYR A 57 19.69 -2.11 -8.03
N THR A 58 19.79 -3.40 -7.82
CA THR A 58 20.44 -3.90 -6.64
C THR A 58 21.05 -5.26 -6.91
N HIS A 59 22.22 -5.48 -6.33
CA HIS A 59 22.94 -6.75 -6.50
C HIS A 59 23.13 -7.13 -7.97
N GLY A 60 23.45 -6.13 -8.78
CA GLY A 60 23.77 -6.38 -10.18
C GLY A 60 22.59 -6.62 -11.09
N ARG A 61 21.38 -6.33 -10.66
CA ARG A 61 20.21 -6.56 -11.50
C ARG A 61 19.12 -5.59 -11.16
N TYR A 62 18.20 -5.43 -12.11
CA TYR A 62 17.04 -4.58 -11.88
C TYR A 62 15.96 -5.39 -11.18
N VAL A 63 15.25 -4.74 -10.28
CA VAL A 63 14.07 -5.35 -9.66
C VAL A 63 12.88 -4.49 -10.01
N ARG A 64 11.73 -5.13 -10.15
CA ARG A 64 10.51 -4.42 -10.49
C ARG A 64 9.90 -3.81 -9.23
N GLY A 65 9.08 -2.82 -9.44
CA GLY A 65 8.30 -2.23 -8.36
C GLY A 65 6.84 -2.24 -8.75
N PHE A 66 5.99 -2.34 -7.75
CA PHE A 66 4.56 -2.38 -7.98
C PHE A 66 3.93 -1.17 -7.33
N TYR A 67 2.94 -0.61 -8.01
CA TYR A 67 2.19 0.52 -7.48
C TYR A 67 0.82 0.05 -7.03
N TYR A 68 0.47 0.45 -5.82
CA TYR A 68 -0.79 0.04 -5.22
C TYR A 68 -1.60 1.25 -4.81
N THR A 69 -2.89 1.10 -4.77
CA THR A 69 -3.78 2.15 -4.30
C THR A 69 -4.88 1.52 -3.45
N LYS A 70 -5.37 2.27 -2.52
CA LYS A 70 -6.51 1.86 -1.72
C LYS A 70 -7.49 2.99 -1.67
N ASP A 71 -8.72 2.73 -2.07
CA ASP A 71 -9.78 3.72 -1.99
C ASP A 71 -10.27 3.83 -0.56
N LEU A 72 -10.54 5.04 -0.15
CA LEU A 72 -11.05 5.32 1.17
C LEU A 72 -12.45 5.87 1.04
N LYS A 73 -13.27 5.69 2.05
CA LYS A 73 -14.62 6.22 2.03
C LYS A 73 -14.86 7.03 3.26
N PRO A 74 -14.37 8.25 3.26
CA PRO A 74 -14.48 9.09 4.44
C PRO A 74 -15.93 9.28 4.81
N HIS A 75 -16.33 8.70 5.90
CA HIS A 75 -17.67 8.79 6.39
C HIS A 75 -18.72 8.37 5.39
N GLY A 76 -18.33 7.73 4.33
CA GLY A 76 -19.27 7.24 3.36
C GLY A 76 -20.02 8.30 2.61
N LYS A 77 -19.58 9.51 2.66
CA LYS A 77 -20.29 10.49 2.00
C LYS A 77 -19.70 11.09 0.84
N TRP A 78 -18.56 10.92 0.51
CA TRP A 78 -18.01 11.58 -0.59
C TRP A 78 -18.46 11.07 -1.94
N ARG A 79 -19.37 10.33 -1.97
CA ARG A 79 -19.75 9.80 -3.15
C ARG A 79 -20.57 10.65 -3.88
N ARG A 80 -20.62 10.89 -4.64
CA ARG A 80 -21.35 11.57 -5.30
C ARG A 80 -21.80 11.34 -5.96
#